data_8c501204a6516ec8fa5ee938288d6dd8
#
_entry.id   8c501204a6516ec8fa5ee938288d6dd8
#
_cell.length_a   1.000
_cell.length_b   1.000
_cell.length_c   1.000
_cell.angle_alpha   90.00
_cell.angle_beta   90.00
_cell.angle_gamma   90.00
#
_symmetry.space_group_name_H-M   'P 1'
#
loop_
_entity.id
_entity.type
_entity.pdbx_description
1 polymer ?
#
loop_
_entity_poly.entity_id
_entity_poly.type
_entity_poly.pdbx_seq_one_letter_code
_entity_poly.pdbx_strand_id
1 'polypeptide(L)'
;MTTNRIPVAADHGFAPRRVALTIGALAGAVLIAYANTWSVPFLFDDIVTIVDNPTIRSARPWSSVLSPAAHTGVGGRPIAHLSLVCNYAIGGEAVAGYHGVNLALHLLSGLALFGLVRRTLLRPALAPGLGSHAGAIATAVAALWLLHPVQTQSVTYLSQRTEILMALFYLCTLYCFARGAEPPGRPGWLAASVLSCFAGMASKEVMVTAPVMVLLYDWVFVAGSVRSAWQARWRYYPIARS
;
A
#
# COMPACT_ATOMS: atom_id res chain seq x y z
N MET A 1 30.88 -30.97 8.86
CA MET A 1 29.47 -30.61 8.63
C MET A 1 29.44 -29.61 7.48
N THR A 2 29.22 -30.08 6.26
CA THR A 2 29.14 -29.28 5.03
C THR A 2 27.79 -28.59 4.99
N THR A 3 27.78 -27.29 5.17
CA THR A 3 26.57 -26.45 4.98
C THR A 3 26.17 -26.48 3.50
N ASN A 4 25.22 -27.32 3.19
CA ASN A 4 24.58 -27.39 1.87
C ASN A 4 23.83 -26.07 1.65
N ARG A 5 24.46 -25.08 1.04
CA ARG A 5 23.82 -23.85 0.59
C ARG A 5 22.91 -24.22 -0.57
N ILE A 6 21.62 -24.35 -0.31
CA ILE A 6 20.62 -24.43 -1.38
C ILE A 6 20.78 -23.15 -2.21
N PRO A 7 21.06 -23.24 -3.51
CA PRO A 7 21.18 -22.08 -4.35
C PRO A 7 19.82 -21.37 -4.37
N VAL A 8 19.83 -20.09 -4.02
CA VAL A 8 18.66 -19.20 -4.25
C VAL A 8 18.38 -19.28 -5.75
N ALA A 9 17.21 -19.82 -6.10
CA ALA A 9 16.79 -19.91 -7.49
C ALA A 9 16.91 -18.51 -8.10
N ALA A 10 17.85 -18.36 -9.04
CA ALA A 10 18.02 -17.11 -9.75
C ALA A 10 16.67 -16.77 -10.40
N ASP A 11 16.33 -15.50 -10.36
CA ASP A 11 15.06 -14.95 -10.90
C ASP A 11 15.07 -15.08 -12.45
N HIS A 12 15.00 -16.30 -12.94
CA HIS A 12 15.09 -16.64 -14.37
C HIS A 12 13.83 -16.29 -15.17
N GLY A 13 12.81 -15.66 -14.55
CA GLY A 13 11.50 -15.58 -15.19
C GLY A 13 10.97 -14.19 -15.54
N PHE A 14 11.45 -13.11 -14.95
CA PHE A 14 10.87 -11.79 -15.20
C PHE A 14 11.94 -10.76 -15.55
N ALA A 15 12.32 -10.75 -16.84
CA ALA A 15 13.18 -9.70 -17.40
C ALA A 15 12.57 -8.30 -17.10
N PRO A 16 13.36 -7.26 -16.86
CA PRO A 16 12.87 -5.90 -16.58
C PRO A 16 11.81 -5.42 -17.59
N ARG A 17 11.92 -5.83 -18.84
CA ARG A 17 10.94 -5.55 -19.89
C ARG A 17 9.56 -6.17 -19.60
N ARG A 18 9.51 -7.38 -19.08
CA ARG A 18 8.22 -8.02 -18.71
C ARG A 18 7.56 -7.33 -17.52
N VAL A 19 8.35 -6.89 -16.53
CA VAL A 19 7.84 -6.09 -15.41
C VAL A 19 7.23 -4.79 -15.93
N ALA A 20 7.93 -4.06 -16.78
CA ALA A 20 7.44 -2.81 -17.38
C ALA A 20 6.15 -3.02 -18.18
N LEU A 21 6.08 -4.09 -18.98
CA LEU A 21 4.86 -4.44 -19.73
C LEU A 21 3.69 -4.79 -18.79
N THR A 22 3.93 -5.51 -17.71
CA THR A 22 2.90 -5.81 -16.70
C THR A 22 2.39 -4.53 -16.04
N ILE A 23 3.28 -3.63 -15.62
CA ILE A 23 2.90 -2.34 -15.05
C ILE A 23 2.06 -1.54 -16.06
N GLY A 24 2.49 -1.44 -17.30
CA GLY A 24 1.76 -0.75 -18.35
C GLY A 24 0.38 -1.35 -18.63
N ALA A 25 0.29 -2.69 -18.65
CA ALA A 25 -0.98 -3.39 -18.84
C ALA A 25 -1.96 -3.17 -17.68
N LEU A 26 -1.48 -3.25 -16.42
CA LEU A 26 -2.31 -2.98 -15.25
C LEU A 26 -2.76 -1.52 -15.22
N ALA A 27 -1.88 -0.56 -15.53
CA ALA A 27 -2.23 0.85 -15.61
C ALA A 27 -3.28 1.11 -16.71
N GLY A 28 -3.09 0.56 -17.90
CA GLY A 28 -4.06 0.67 -18.99
C GLY A 28 -5.42 0.08 -18.63
N ALA A 29 -5.44 -1.10 -17.99
CA ALA A 29 -6.67 -1.74 -17.55
C ALA A 29 -7.42 -0.88 -16.51
N VAL A 30 -6.70 -0.30 -15.53
CA VAL A 30 -7.29 0.61 -14.53
C VAL A 30 -7.85 1.86 -15.20
N LEU A 31 -7.11 2.50 -16.10
CA LEU A 31 -7.58 3.70 -16.82
C LEU A 31 -8.82 3.42 -17.66
N ILE A 32 -8.92 2.27 -18.29
CA ILE A 32 -10.10 1.84 -19.06
C ILE A 32 -11.27 1.56 -18.13
N ALA A 33 -11.07 0.78 -17.06
CA ALA A 33 -12.13 0.38 -16.13
C ALA A 33 -12.75 1.59 -15.40
N TYR A 34 -11.95 2.62 -15.13
CA TYR A 34 -12.36 3.83 -14.43
C TYR A 34 -12.47 5.05 -15.33
N ALA A 35 -12.60 4.85 -16.66
CA ALA A 35 -12.65 5.94 -17.64
C ALA A 35 -13.80 6.94 -17.41
N ASN A 36 -14.91 6.48 -16.84
CA ASN A 36 -16.07 7.30 -16.52
C ASN A 36 -15.94 8.09 -15.19
N THR A 37 -14.91 7.82 -14.40
CA THR A 37 -14.75 8.44 -13.06
C THR A 37 -14.42 9.95 -13.16
N TRP A 38 -13.71 10.38 -14.20
CA TRP A 38 -13.14 11.73 -14.30
C TRP A 38 -14.16 12.89 -14.21
N SER A 39 -15.42 12.65 -14.58
CA SER A 39 -16.49 13.64 -14.58
C SER A 39 -17.51 13.45 -13.46
N VAL A 40 -17.30 12.46 -12.58
CA VAL A 40 -18.19 12.26 -11.43
C VAL A 40 -18.05 13.45 -10.48
N PRO A 41 -19.15 14.15 -10.13
CA PRO A 41 -19.09 15.31 -9.24
C PRO A 41 -18.79 14.90 -7.79
N PHE A 42 -18.55 15.90 -6.94
CA PHE A 42 -18.50 15.67 -5.49
C PHE A 42 -19.85 15.21 -4.98
N LEU A 43 -19.88 14.13 -4.18
CA LEU A 43 -21.09 13.48 -3.70
C LEU A 43 -21.03 13.29 -2.18
N PHE A 44 -22.17 13.40 -1.52
CA PHE A 44 -22.34 13.10 -0.09
C PHE A 44 -21.23 13.69 0.80
N ASP A 45 -20.42 12.83 1.44
CA ASP A 45 -19.36 13.26 2.35
C ASP A 45 -18.23 14.02 1.66
N ASP A 46 -18.14 13.96 0.32
CA ASP A 46 -17.16 14.78 -0.42
C ASP A 46 -17.44 16.28 -0.22
N ILE A 47 -18.71 16.65 -0.06
CA ILE A 47 -19.10 18.04 0.17
C ILE A 47 -18.49 18.53 1.49
N VAL A 48 -18.71 17.81 2.58
CA VAL A 48 -18.18 18.20 3.91
C VAL A 48 -16.66 18.02 3.99
N THR A 49 -16.11 17.02 3.30
CA THR A 49 -14.69 16.69 3.37
C THR A 49 -13.83 17.61 2.49
N ILE A 50 -14.36 18.07 1.35
CA ILE A 50 -13.60 18.80 0.33
C ILE A 50 -14.22 20.18 0.08
N VAL A 51 -15.49 20.27 -0.33
CA VAL A 51 -16.09 21.51 -0.81
C VAL A 51 -16.28 22.52 0.33
N ASP A 52 -16.91 22.09 1.42
CA ASP A 52 -17.21 22.93 2.59
C ASP A 52 -16.07 22.94 3.63
N ASN A 53 -14.94 22.29 3.33
CA ASN A 53 -13.81 22.18 4.26
C ASN A 53 -12.80 23.33 4.04
N PRO A 54 -12.82 24.40 4.83
CA PRO A 54 -11.87 25.50 4.65
C PRO A 54 -10.45 25.11 5.01
N THR A 55 -10.24 24.03 5.79
CA THR A 55 -8.92 23.66 6.28
C THR A 55 -8.03 23.04 5.19
N ILE A 56 -8.59 22.56 4.08
CA ILE A 56 -7.80 22.07 2.95
C ILE A 56 -7.32 23.20 2.03
N ARG A 57 -7.88 24.41 2.18
CA ARG A 57 -7.58 25.56 1.29
C ARG A 57 -6.23 26.23 1.63
N SER A 58 -5.66 25.92 2.79
CA SER A 58 -4.38 26.46 3.22
C SER A 58 -3.56 25.41 3.97
N ALA A 59 -2.27 25.31 3.63
CA ALA A 59 -1.31 24.50 4.37
C ALA A 59 -0.83 25.18 5.68
N ARG A 60 -1.34 26.35 6.01
CA ARG A 60 -0.92 27.09 7.21
C ARG A 60 -2.12 27.40 8.10
N PRO A 61 -1.95 27.30 9.43
CA PRO A 61 -0.77 26.79 10.13
C PRO A 61 -0.62 25.25 9.98
N TRP A 62 0.59 24.75 9.99
CA TRP A 62 0.87 23.30 9.91
C TRP A 62 0.17 22.48 11.00
N SER A 63 -0.10 23.09 12.15
CA SER A 63 -0.86 22.44 13.22
C SER A 63 -2.27 22.02 12.77
N SER A 64 -2.94 22.82 11.95
CA SER A 64 -4.27 22.47 11.42
C SER A 64 -4.21 21.34 10.40
N VAL A 65 -3.10 21.21 9.68
CA VAL A 65 -2.89 20.11 8.73
C VAL A 65 -2.65 18.80 9.46
N LEU A 66 -1.85 18.84 10.53
CA LEU A 66 -1.48 17.66 11.32
C LEU A 66 -2.55 17.25 12.34
N SER A 67 -3.45 18.14 12.69
CA SER A 67 -4.56 17.89 13.61
C SER A 67 -5.87 18.39 13.02
N PRO A 68 -6.37 17.76 11.94
CA PRO A 68 -7.61 18.17 11.28
C PRO A 68 -8.80 18.02 12.24
N ALA A 69 -9.72 18.98 12.18
CA ALA A 69 -10.88 19.04 13.05
C ALA A 69 -11.82 17.83 12.82
N ALA A 70 -12.39 17.30 13.89
CA ALA A 70 -13.17 16.06 13.89
C ALA A 70 -14.40 16.10 12.92
N HIS A 71 -14.97 17.29 12.69
CA HIS A 71 -16.14 17.47 11.83
C HIS A 71 -15.84 17.51 10.32
N THR A 72 -14.58 17.37 9.91
CA THR A 72 -14.15 17.54 8.50
C THR A 72 -14.08 16.24 7.69
N GLY A 73 -14.66 15.13 8.15
CA GLY A 73 -14.57 13.82 7.47
C GLY A 73 -13.17 13.19 7.49
N VAL A 74 -12.12 13.98 7.68
CA VAL A 74 -10.71 13.54 7.83
C VAL A 74 -10.16 13.79 9.23
N GLY A 75 -11.03 14.05 10.21
CA GLY A 75 -10.67 14.26 11.62
C GLY A 75 -9.79 13.14 12.16
N GLY A 76 -8.68 13.49 12.81
CA GLY A 76 -7.69 12.53 13.32
C GLY A 76 -6.85 11.79 12.25
N ARG A 77 -6.93 12.18 10.95
CA ARG A 77 -6.27 11.51 9.81
C ARG A 77 -5.35 12.47 9.05
N PRO A 78 -4.23 12.89 9.65
CA PRO A 78 -3.38 13.95 9.10
C PRO A 78 -2.82 13.65 7.70
N ILE A 79 -2.50 12.41 7.37
CA ILE A 79 -1.98 12.06 6.03
C ILE A 79 -3.08 12.18 4.96
N ALA A 80 -4.29 11.74 5.27
CA ALA A 80 -5.42 11.92 4.35
C ALA A 80 -5.71 13.41 4.16
N HIS A 81 -5.77 14.19 5.23
CA HIS A 81 -5.96 15.65 5.17
C HIS A 81 -4.85 16.32 4.36
N LEU A 82 -3.58 16.02 4.62
CA LEU A 82 -2.45 16.55 3.86
C LEU A 82 -2.58 16.24 2.36
N SER A 83 -3.03 15.04 2.01
CA SER A 83 -3.24 14.67 0.60
C SER A 83 -4.31 15.53 -0.09
N LEU A 84 -5.37 15.92 0.64
CA LEU A 84 -6.41 16.83 0.14
C LEU A 84 -5.89 18.26 0.04
N VAL A 85 -5.13 18.74 1.03
CA VAL A 85 -4.47 20.07 0.98
C VAL A 85 -3.57 20.18 -0.25
N CYS A 86 -2.73 19.16 -0.51
CA CYS A 86 -1.88 19.13 -1.70
C CYS A 86 -2.71 19.14 -3.00
N ASN A 87 -3.79 18.36 -3.04
CA ASN A 87 -4.67 18.28 -4.20
C ASN A 87 -5.33 19.64 -4.47
N TYR A 88 -5.86 20.30 -3.42
CA TYR A 88 -6.45 21.63 -3.53
C TYR A 88 -5.43 22.68 -3.97
N ALA A 89 -4.21 22.64 -3.44
CA ALA A 89 -3.15 23.57 -3.81
C ALA A 89 -2.75 23.50 -5.30
N ILE A 90 -2.92 22.32 -5.94
CA ILE A 90 -2.58 22.12 -7.35
C ILE A 90 -3.75 22.49 -8.28
N GLY A 91 -4.98 22.09 -7.95
CA GLY A 91 -6.11 22.15 -8.86
C GLY A 91 -7.37 22.82 -8.29
N GLY A 92 -7.33 23.38 -7.07
CA GLY A 92 -8.51 23.95 -6.42
C GLY A 92 -9.62 22.90 -6.28
N GLU A 93 -10.81 23.23 -6.73
CA GLU A 93 -12.00 22.37 -6.71
C GLU A 93 -12.19 21.57 -8.01
N ALA A 94 -11.18 21.49 -8.88
CA ALA A 94 -11.28 20.71 -10.10
C ALA A 94 -11.35 19.20 -9.78
N VAL A 95 -12.56 18.63 -9.86
CA VAL A 95 -12.86 17.24 -9.42
C VAL A 95 -11.98 16.19 -10.09
N ALA A 96 -11.63 16.38 -11.38
CA ALA A 96 -10.79 15.46 -12.13
C ALA A 96 -9.40 15.27 -11.47
N GLY A 97 -8.84 16.31 -10.84
CA GLY A 97 -7.58 16.22 -10.11
C GLY A 97 -7.66 15.26 -8.90
N TYR A 98 -8.79 15.27 -8.20
CA TYR A 98 -9.02 14.36 -7.06
C TYR A 98 -9.16 12.91 -7.52
N HIS A 99 -9.89 12.67 -8.59
CA HIS A 99 -10.01 11.32 -9.18
C HIS A 99 -8.65 10.82 -9.69
N GLY A 100 -7.86 11.68 -10.34
CA GLY A 100 -6.52 11.32 -10.79
C GLY A 100 -5.60 10.86 -9.66
N VAL A 101 -5.62 11.56 -8.52
CA VAL A 101 -4.85 11.16 -7.33
C VAL A 101 -5.35 9.84 -6.77
N ASN A 102 -6.68 9.63 -6.64
CA ASN A 102 -7.24 8.37 -6.16
C ASN A 102 -6.85 7.19 -7.07
N LEU A 103 -6.94 7.36 -8.39
CA LEU A 103 -6.53 6.33 -9.36
C LEU A 103 -5.03 6.02 -9.26
N ALA A 104 -4.19 7.03 -9.09
CA ALA A 104 -2.75 6.85 -8.93
C ALA A 104 -2.43 6.06 -7.65
N LEU A 105 -3.05 6.43 -6.52
CA LEU A 105 -2.91 5.71 -5.24
C LEU A 105 -3.41 4.26 -5.33
N HIS A 106 -4.53 4.05 -6.01
CA HIS A 106 -5.09 2.71 -6.24
C HIS A 106 -4.14 1.84 -7.08
N LEU A 107 -3.61 2.38 -8.18
CA LEU A 107 -2.62 1.69 -9.00
C LEU A 107 -1.36 1.35 -8.21
N LEU A 108 -0.83 2.29 -7.42
CA LEU A 108 0.33 2.05 -6.55
C LEU A 108 0.07 0.93 -5.54
N SER A 109 -1.15 0.86 -4.99
CA SER A 109 -1.56 -0.23 -4.10
C SER A 109 -1.53 -1.58 -4.81
N GLY A 110 -2.06 -1.66 -6.04
CA GLY A 110 -2.02 -2.87 -6.85
C GLY A 110 -0.59 -3.29 -7.23
N LEU A 111 0.31 -2.33 -7.49
CA LEU A 111 1.72 -2.61 -7.74
C LEU A 111 2.46 -3.11 -6.49
N ALA A 112 2.12 -2.57 -5.32
CA ALA A 112 2.65 -3.07 -4.05
C ALA A 112 2.18 -4.52 -3.79
N LEU A 113 0.88 -4.81 -4.07
CA LEU A 113 0.33 -6.15 -3.99
C LEU A 113 1.01 -7.11 -4.97
N PHE A 114 1.18 -6.71 -6.24
CA PHE A 114 1.93 -7.48 -7.22
C PHE A 114 3.32 -7.83 -6.72
N GLY A 115 4.04 -6.83 -6.21
CA GLY A 115 5.40 -7.02 -5.69
C GLY A 115 5.44 -7.94 -4.47
N LEU A 116 4.48 -7.82 -3.55
CA LEU A 116 4.36 -8.65 -2.36
C LEU A 116 4.09 -10.12 -2.74
N VAL A 117 3.07 -10.36 -3.55
CA VAL A 117 2.70 -11.73 -3.98
C VAL A 117 3.86 -12.39 -4.73
N ARG A 118 4.46 -11.69 -5.70
CA ARG A 118 5.58 -12.23 -6.47
C ARG A 118 6.75 -12.63 -5.56
N ARG A 119 7.12 -11.77 -4.59
CA ARG A 119 8.20 -12.07 -3.64
C ARG A 119 7.88 -13.23 -2.72
N THR A 120 6.64 -13.34 -2.30
CA THR A 120 6.18 -14.46 -1.46
C THR A 120 6.31 -15.78 -2.21
N LEU A 121 5.88 -15.82 -3.47
CA LEU A 121 5.95 -17.04 -4.31
C LEU A 121 7.39 -17.44 -4.68
N LEU A 122 8.32 -16.50 -4.69
CA LEU A 122 9.74 -16.75 -4.93
C LEU A 122 10.52 -17.17 -3.68
N ARG A 123 9.87 -17.27 -2.51
CA ARG A 123 10.54 -17.75 -1.28
C ARG A 123 10.88 -19.24 -1.38
N PRO A 124 11.98 -19.69 -0.75
CA PRO A 124 12.46 -21.08 -0.85
C PRO A 124 11.39 -22.14 -0.56
N ALA A 125 10.44 -21.85 0.33
CA ALA A 125 9.35 -22.76 0.67
C ALA A 125 8.32 -22.94 -0.47
N LEU A 126 8.13 -21.95 -1.33
CA LEU A 126 7.09 -21.95 -2.38
C LEU A 126 7.69 -22.01 -3.80
N ALA A 127 8.90 -21.54 -3.96
CA ALA A 127 9.57 -21.45 -5.27
C ALA A 127 9.65 -22.78 -6.05
N PRO A 128 9.87 -23.97 -5.43
CA PRO A 128 9.92 -25.23 -6.16
C PRO A 128 8.63 -25.55 -6.91
N GLY A 129 7.45 -25.17 -6.37
CA GLY A 129 6.16 -25.42 -6.99
C GLY A 129 5.59 -24.24 -7.78
N LEU A 130 5.84 -23.02 -7.35
CA LEU A 130 5.15 -21.82 -7.85
C LEU A 130 6.08 -20.75 -8.44
N GLY A 131 7.39 -20.88 -8.24
CA GLY A 131 8.36 -19.85 -8.62
C GLY A 131 8.36 -19.51 -10.11
N SER A 132 8.25 -20.52 -10.98
CA SER A 132 8.16 -20.35 -12.44
C SER A 132 6.93 -19.54 -12.89
N HIS A 133 5.86 -19.58 -12.10
CA HIS A 133 4.58 -18.90 -12.39
C HIS A 133 4.38 -17.64 -11.51
N ALA A 134 5.35 -17.31 -10.65
CA ALA A 134 5.21 -16.24 -9.66
C ALA A 134 4.80 -14.90 -10.29
N GLY A 135 5.36 -14.54 -11.43
CA GLY A 135 5.00 -13.33 -12.16
C GLY A 135 3.57 -13.34 -12.69
N ALA A 136 3.14 -14.44 -13.30
CA ALA A 136 1.79 -14.57 -13.85
C ALA A 136 0.72 -14.56 -12.74
N ILE A 137 0.95 -15.32 -11.67
CA ILE A 137 0.05 -15.37 -10.51
C ILE A 137 -0.05 -13.98 -9.85
N ALA A 138 1.08 -13.32 -9.62
CA ALA A 138 1.09 -11.98 -9.03
C ALA A 138 0.35 -10.95 -9.90
N THR A 139 0.50 -11.04 -11.24
CA THR A 139 -0.23 -10.19 -12.18
C THR A 139 -1.74 -10.45 -12.11
N ALA A 140 -2.15 -11.72 -12.10
CA ALA A 140 -3.56 -12.08 -12.00
C ALA A 140 -4.19 -11.59 -10.68
N VAL A 141 -3.50 -11.79 -9.54
CA VAL A 141 -3.97 -11.31 -8.24
C VAL A 141 -4.09 -9.79 -8.21
N ALA A 142 -3.08 -9.06 -8.71
CA ALA A 142 -3.12 -7.61 -8.77
C ALA A 142 -4.22 -7.10 -9.70
N ALA A 143 -4.41 -7.73 -10.87
CA ALA A 143 -5.47 -7.37 -11.82
C ALA A 143 -6.86 -7.61 -11.22
N LEU A 144 -7.10 -8.79 -10.62
CA LEU A 144 -8.36 -9.11 -9.96
C LEU A 144 -8.67 -8.10 -8.84
N TRP A 145 -7.68 -7.71 -8.06
CA TRP A 145 -7.87 -6.73 -6.99
C TRP A 145 -8.13 -5.32 -7.54
N LEU A 146 -7.33 -4.86 -8.51
CA LEU A 146 -7.46 -3.52 -9.10
C LEU A 146 -8.79 -3.32 -9.84
N LEU A 147 -9.28 -4.36 -10.51
CA LEU A 147 -10.48 -4.30 -11.36
C LEU A 147 -11.73 -4.81 -10.65
N HIS A 148 -11.63 -5.21 -9.37
CA HIS A 148 -12.77 -5.73 -8.64
C HIS A 148 -13.84 -4.65 -8.43
N PRO A 149 -15.12 -4.90 -8.73
CA PRO A 149 -16.19 -3.89 -8.61
C PRO A 149 -16.30 -3.24 -7.22
N VAL A 150 -15.95 -3.95 -6.16
CA VAL A 150 -15.93 -3.42 -4.77
C VAL A 150 -15.00 -2.21 -4.64
N GLN A 151 -13.94 -2.13 -5.44
CA GLN A 151 -12.99 -1.02 -5.38
C GLN A 151 -13.56 0.30 -5.93
N THR A 152 -14.65 0.24 -6.69
CA THR A 152 -15.28 1.44 -7.27
C THR A 152 -15.67 2.44 -6.17
N GLN A 153 -16.19 1.97 -5.04
CA GLN A 153 -16.51 2.81 -3.90
C GLN A 153 -15.27 3.56 -3.38
N SER A 154 -14.17 2.85 -3.18
CA SER A 154 -12.94 3.46 -2.65
C SER A 154 -12.29 4.42 -3.66
N VAL A 155 -12.37 4.13 -4.97
CA VAL A 155 -11.68 4.90 -6.01
C VAL A 155 -12.48 6.12 -6.46
N THR A 156 -13.78 5.95 -6.74
CA THR A 156 -14.62 6.99 -7.31
C THR A 156 -15.19 7.93 -6.24
N TYR A 157 -15.47 7.43 -5.04
CA TYR A 157 -15.95 8.24 -3.94
C TYR A 157 -14.76 8.90 -3.22
N LEU A 158 -14.61 10.22 -3.38
CA LEU A 158 -13.36 10.94 -3.07
C LEU A 158 -13.04 11.02 -1.58
N SER A 159 -14.05 11.09 -0.71
CA SER A 159 -13.88 11.05 0.75
C SER A 159 -13.29 9.71 1.24
N GLN A 160 -13.45 8.62 0.45
CA GLN A 160 -12.84 7.33 0.74
C GLN A 160 -11.34 7.26 0.40
N ARG A 161 -10.70 8.38 0.10
CA ARG A 161 -9.24 8.48 -0.03
C ARG A 161 -8.50 7.92 1.18
N THR A 162 -9.10 8.01 2.36
CA THR A 162 -8.58 7.40 3.58
C THR A 162 -8.41 5.88 3.47
N GLU A 163 -9.35 5.20 2.79
CA GLU A 163 -9.26 3.76 2.53
C GLU A 163 -8.13 3.41 1.57
N ILE A 164 -8.00 4.17 0.47
CA ILE A 164 -6.95 3.91 -0.53
C ILE A 164 -5.56 4.15 0.08
N LEU A 165 -5.39 5.23 0.84
CA LEU A 165 -4.14 5.53 1.53
C LEU A 165 -3.80 4.44 2.55
N MET A 166 -4.78 4.01 3.34
CA MET A 166 -4.61 2.90 4.28
C MET A 166 -4.20 1.63 3.55
N ALA A 167 -4.91 1.25 2.48
CA ALA A 167 -4.60 0.06 1.69
C ALA A 167 -3.18 0.13 1.08
N LEU A 168 -2.78 1.29 0.54
CA LEU A 168 -1.44 1.51 0.01
C LEU A 168 -0.39 1.30 1.10
N PHE A 169 -0.53 1.97 2.24
CA PHE A 169 0.44 1.88 3.32
C PHE A 169 0.46 0.50 3.99
N TYR A 170 -0.68 -0.19 4.04
CA TYR A 170 -0.77 -1.56 4.52
C TYR A 170 0.05 -2.51 3.64
N LEU A 171 -0.16 -2.44 2.33
CA LEU A 171 0.57 -3.24 1.35
C LEU A 171 2.06 -2.86 1.30
N CYS A 172 2.38 -1.57 1.40
CA CYS A 172 3.77 -1.11 1.51
C CYS A 172 4.45 -1.63 2.78
N THR A 173 3.75 -1.66 3.92
CA THR A 173 4.26 -2.22 5.18
C THR A 173 4.69 -3.67 4.99
N LEU A 174 3.80 -4.50 4.43
CA LEU A 174 4.08 -5.91 4.17
C LEU A 174 5.16 -6.11 3.09
N TYR A 175 5.10 -5.35 2.00
CA TYR A 175 6.07 -5.43 0.92
C TYR A 175 7.48 -5.05 1.37
N CYS A 176 7.60 -3.94 2.09
CA CYS A 176 8.89 -3.48 2.61
C CYS A 176 9.44 -4.46 3.65
N PHE A 177 8.59 -5.00 4.52
CA PHE A 177 8.98 -6.07 5.44
C PHE A 177 9.48 -7.31 4.69
N ALA A 178 8.70 -7.81 3.73
CA ALA A 178 9.07 -8.97 2.93
C ALA A 178 10.44 -8.81 2.27
N ARG A 179 10.72 -7.60 1.77
CA ARG A 179 11.99 -7.24 1.14
C ARG A 179 13.14 -7.04 2.13
N GLY A 180 12.83 -6.46 3.29
CA GLY A 180 13.80 -6.25 4.37
C GLY A 180 14.25 -7.54 5.06
N ALA A 181 13.36 -8.53 5.09
CA ALA A 181 13.61 -9.83 5.68
C ALA A 181 14.36 -10.82 4.76
N GLU A 182 14.65 -10.45 3.50
CA GLU A 182 15.47 -11.26 2.60
C GLU A 182 16.95 -11.24 3.05
N PRO A 183 17.65 -12.40 3.06
CA PRO A 183 19.08 -12.44 3.38
C PRO A 183 19.91 -11.56 2.41
N PRO A 184 20.94 -10.85 2.89
CA PRO A 184 21.51 -10.84 4.24
C PRO A 184 20.77 -9.93 5.25
N GLY A 185 19.55 -9.49 4.96
CA GLY A 185 18.79 -8.50 5.71
C GLY A 185 19.07 -7.07 5.22
N ARG A 186 18.01 -6.26 5.11
CA ARG A 186 18.09 -4.90 4.54
C ARG A 186 17.41 -3.90 5.48
N PRO A 187 18.15 -3.32 6.45
CA PRO A 187 17.55 -2.49 7.50
C PRO A 187 16.77 -1.28 6.94
N GLY A 188 17.19 -0.71 5.83
CA GLY A 188 16.45 0.38 5.18
C GLY A 188 15.04 0.00 4.74
N TRP A 189 14.83 -1.23 4.29
CA TRP A 189 13.49 -1.72 3.95
C TRP A 189 12.65 -2.00 5.20
N LEU A 190 13.26 -2.48 6.28
CA LEU A 190 12.56 -2.63 7.57
C LEU A 190 12.15 -1.27 8.13
N ALA A 191 13.02 -0.27 8.05
CA ALA A 191 12.67 1.10 8.41
C ALA A 191 11.52 1.66 7.56
N ALA A 192 11.56 1.44 6.23
CA ALA A 192 10.47 1.82 5.33
C ALA A 192 9.14 1.12 5.68
N SER A 193 9.19 -0.14 6.12
CA SER A 193 8.01 -0.86 6.61
C SER A 193 7.40 -0.18 7.84
N VAL A 194 8.22 0.19 8.81
CA VAL A 194 7.78 0.91 10.02
C VAL A 194 7.19 2.28 9.65
N LEU A 195 7.88 3.04 8.80
CA LEU A 195 7.39 4.36 8.36
C LEU A 195 6.06 4.25 7.60
N SER A 196 5.91 3.24 6.74
CA SER A 196 4.63 2.97 6.05
C SER A 196 3.52 2.63 7.04
N CYS A 197 3.82 1.85 8.09
CA CYS A 197 2.86 1.53 9.13
C CYS A 197 2.37 2.79 9.85
N PHE A 198 3.27 3.68 10.27
CA PHE A 198 2.89 4.95 10.90
C PHE A 198 2.10 5.87 9.97
N ALA A 199 2.51 5.98 8.70
CA ALA A 199 1.77 6.76 7.71
C ALA A 199 0.35 6.20 7.49
N GLY A 200 0.21 4.88 7.50
CA GLY A 200 -1.09 4.23 7.42
C GLY A 200 -1.95 4.50 8.67
N MET A 201 -1.39 4.43 9.87
CA MET A 201 -2.08 4.79 11.13
C MET A 201 -2.57 6.24 11.10
N ALA A 202 -1.78 7.14 10.52
CA ALA A 202 -2.15 8.55 10.32
C ALA A 202 -3.15 8.75 9.16
N SER A 203 -3.56 7.69 8.47
CA SER A 203 -4.58 7.71 7.40
C SER A 203 -5.88 7.06 7.83
N LYS A 204 -5.82 5.93 8.54
CA LYS A 204 -7.01 5.24 9.05
C LYS A 204 -6.65 4.25 10.17
N GLU A 205 -7.53 4.15 11.16
CA GLU A 205 -7.37 3.37 12.39
C GLU A 205 -7.21 1.84 12.17
N VAL A 206 -7.81 1.30 11.11
CA VAL A 206 -7.71 -0.14 10.75
C VAL A 206 -6.24 -0.60 10.60
N MET A 207 -5.34 0.34 10.33
CA MET A 207 -3.92 0.08 10.18
C MET A 207 -3.24 -0.50 11.43
N VAL A 208 -3.88 -0.41 12.60
CA VAL A 208 -3.41 -1.04 13.87
C VAL A 208 -3.24 -2.56 13.74
N THR A 209 -3.91 -3.19 12.79
CA THR A 209 -3.78 -4.62 12.51
C THR A 209 -2.51 -4.98 11.71
N ALA A 210 -1.85 -4.02 11.07
CA ALA A 210 -0.71 -4.28 10.19
C ALA A 210 0.48 -4.93 10.91
N PRO A 211 0.88 -4.55 12.15
CA PRO A 211 1.94 -5.24 12.88
C PRO A 211 1.65 -6.73 13.12
N VAL A 212 0.38 -7.08 13.38
CA VAL A 212 -0.05 -8.47 13.54
C VAL A 212 0.11 -9.24 12.23
N MET A 213 -0.29 -8.63 11.11
CA MET A 213 -0.14 -9.24 9.79
C MET A 213 1.32 -9.37 9.37
N VAL A 214 2.18 -8.44 9.76
CA VAL A 214 3.63 -8.57 9.56
C VAL A 214 4.18 -9.75 10.35
N LEU A 215 3.79 -9.92 11.61
CA LEU A 215 4.20 -11.06 12.43
C LEU A 215 3.72 -12.40 11.85
N LEU A 216 2.47 -12.45 11.38
CA LEU A 216 1.92 -13.63 10.70
C LEU A 216 2.68 -13.94 9.41
N TYR A 217 2.97 -12.92 8.61
CA TYR A 217 3.75 -13.06 7.39
C TYR A 217 5.18 -13.57 7.70
N ASP A 218 5.82 -13.02 8.72
CA ASP A 218 7.14 -13.46 9.17
C ASP A 218 7.12 -14.92 9.62
N TRP A 219 6.16 -15.26 10.45
CA TRP A 219 5.98 -16.62 10.92
C TRP A 219 5.81 -17.62 9.77
N VAL A 220 4.85 -17.36 8.88
CA VAL A 220 4.45 -18.34 7.86
C VAL A 220 5.47 -18.42 6.72
N PHE A 221 5.99 -17.28 6.26
CA PHE A 221 6.77 -17.22 5.03
C PHE A 221 8.26 -16.98 5.21
N VAL A 222 8.74 -16.59 6.41
CA VAL A 222 10.13 -16.20 6.61
C VAL A 222 10.82 -17.07 7.66
N ALA A 223 10.33 -17.07 8.90
CA ALA A 223 11.00 -17.65 10.05
C ALA A 223 10.56 -19.09 10.37
N GLY A 224 9.40 -19.52 9.87
CA GLY A 224 8.84 -20.87 10.13
C GLY A 224 8.26 -21.06 11.54
N SER A 225 8.56 -20.17 12.49
CA SER A 225 7.96 -20.17 13.84
C SER A 225 7.92 -18.77 14.42
N VAL A 226 6.95 -18.50 15.30
CA VAL A 226 6.83 -17.21 16.02
C VAL A 226 8.08 -16.95 16.87
N ARG A 227 8.62 -17.99 17.53
CA ARG A 227 9.82 -17.87 18.35
C ARG A 227 11.03 -17.47 17.53
N SER A 228 11.22 -18.07 16.36
CA SER A 228 12.33 -17.75 15.45
C SER A 228 12.17 -16.34 14.85
N ALA A 229 10.94 -15.95 14.48
CA ALA A 229 10.63 -14.59 14.01
C ALA A 229 11.03 -13.56 15.06
N TRP A 230 10.61 -13.78 16.31
CA TRP A 230 10.93 -12.92 17.44
C TRP A 230 12.44 -12.82 17.70
N GLN A 231 13.13 -13.95 17.82
CA GLN A 231 14.59 -13.99 18.08
C GLN A 231 15.39 -13.28 16.99
N ALA A 232 14.99 -13.47 15.71
CA ALA A 232 15.69 -12.86 14.59
C ALA A 232 15.46 -11.36 14.47
N ARG A 233 14.27 -10.86 14.85
CA ARG A 233 13.80 -9.48 14.56
C ARG A 233 13.15 -8.78 15.75
N TRP A 234 13.52 -9.11 16.98
CA TRP A 234 12.97 -8.51 18.20
C TRP A 234 13.08 -6.96 18.22
N ARG A 235 14.11 -6.40 17.57
CA ARG A 235 14.30 -4.95 17.44
C ARG A 235 13.29 -4.30 16.48
N TYR A 236 12.72 -5.07 15.57
CA TYR A 236 11.67 -4.61 14.66
C TYR A 236 10.30 -4.64 15.33
N TYR A 237 10.07 -5.50 16.32
CA TYR A 237 8.80 -5.62 17.04
C TYR A 237 8.87 -4.87 18.40
N PRO A 238 8.77 -3.51 18.42
CA PRO A 238 8.98 -2.74 19.66
C PRO A 238 7.90 -2.92 20.73
N ILE A 239 6.77 -3.56 20.41
CA ILE A 239 5.57 -3.63 21.27
C ILE A 239 5.73 -4.59 22.49
N ALA A 240 6.81 -5.30 22.62
CA ALA A 240 6.97 -6.28 23.71
C ALA A 240 7.92 -5.86 24.82
N ARG A 241 8.08 -4.59 25.07
CA ARG A 241 8.83 -4.04 26.21
C ARG A 241 7.96 -3.22 27.17
N SER A 242 6.68 -3.53 27.27
CA SER A 242 5.86 -2.99 28.36
C SER A 242 5.52 -4.11 29.36
#